data_1b58be1778ef26cd9f0094f7c4282924
#
_entry.id   1b58be1778ef26cd9f0094f7c4282924
#
_cell.length_a   1.000
_cell.length_b   1.000
_cell.length_c   1.000
_cell.angle_alpha   90.00
_cell.angle_beta   90.00
_cell.angle_gamma   90.00
#
_symmetry.space_group_name_H-M   'P 1'
#
loop_
_entity.id
_entity.type
_entity.pdbx_description
1 polymer ?
#
loop_
_entity_poly.entity_id
_entity_poly.type
_entity_poly.pdbx_seq_one_letter_code
_entity_poly.pdbx_strand_id
1 'polypeptide(L)'
;MGANHVLNPREVDPVQQILAITDGLGVDVVLEMSGNAQAMRQGFKALRNGGRVSLLGIPSRVIELDLANDIIFKGATIFGISGRLIFDTWYRTRRILEAGQLDLKQVITHTLPFDQLHEAMEIMKTGDCGKIVMTM
;
A
#
# COMPACT_ATOMS: atom_id res chain seq x y z
N MET A 1 4.23 -11.31 -7.94
CA MET A 1 4.66 -9.93 -7.65
C MET A 1 5.80 -9.85 -6.61
N GLY A 2 6.34 -10.95 -6.15
CA GLY A 2 7.56 -11.01 -5.31
C GLY A 2 7.37 -10.76 -3.81
N ALA A 3 6.15 -10.73 -3.28
CA ALA A 3 5.94 -10.70 -1.84
C ALA A 3 6.32 -12.05 -1.22
N ASN A 4 7.12 -12.04 -0.15
CA ASN A 4 7.51 -13.26 0.56
C ASN A 4 6.38 -13.76 1.48
N HIS A 5 5.63 -12.82 2.06
CA HIS A 5 4.51 -13.10 2.95
C HIS A 5 3.30 -12.25 2.55
N VAL A 6 2.13 -12.85 2.58
CA VAL A 6 0.85 -12.16 2.34
C VAL A 6 -0.04 -12.46 3.55
N LEU A 7 -0.58 -11.41 4.16
CA LEU A 7 -1.41 -11.51 5.36
C LEU A 7 -2.79 -10.93 5.07
N ASN A 8 -3.83 -11.69 5.37
CA ASN A 8 -5.20 -11.20 5.30
C ASN A 8 -5.63 -10.73 6.70
N PRO A 9 -5.86 -9.42 6.91
CA PRO A 9 -6.23 -8.89 8.23
C PRO A 9 -7.63 -9.32 8.72
N ARG A 10 -8.42 -9.98 7.87
CA ARG A 10 -9.69 -10.58 8.27
C ARG A 10 -9.51 -11.97 8.92
N GLU A 11 -8.37 -12.60 8.71
CA GLU A 11 -8.07 -13.97 9.17
C GLU A 11 -7.06 -13.99 10.31
N VAL A 12 -6.13 -13.03 10.29
CA VAL A 12 -5.03 -12.97 11.28
C VAL A 12 -4.80 -11.55 11.77
N ASP A 13 -4.15 -11.39 12.93
CA ASP A 13 -3.60 -10.11 13.35
C ASP A 13 -2.28 -9.85 12.61
N PRO A 14 -2.23 -8.89 11.69
CA PRO A 14 -1.03 -8.63 10.89
C PRO A 14 0.17 -8.19 11.75
N VAL A 15 -0.07 -7.47 12.85
CA VAL A 15 1.01 -6.98 13.72
C VAL A 15 1.70 -8.16 14.39
N GLN A 16 0.92 -9.08 14.98
CA GLN A 16 1.46 -10.27 15.62
C GLN A 16 2.21 -11.16 14.63
N GLN A 17 1.66 -11.35 13.44
CA GLN A 17 2.31 -12.14 12.40
C GLN A 17 3.63 -11.51 11.92
N ILE A 18 3.63 -10.19 11.71
CA ILE A 18 4.85 -9.47 11.31
C ILE A 18 5.92 -9.59 12.41
N LEU A 19 5.56 -9.38 13.67
CA LEU A 19 6.49 -9.54 14.78
C LEU A 19 7.04 -10.96 14.87
N ALA A 20 6.18 -11.99 14.67
CA ALA A 20 6.63 -13.37 14.65
C ALA A 20 7.63 -13.67 13.51
N ILE A 21 7.37 -13.14 12.30
CA ILE A 21 8.26 -13.33 11.13
C ILE A 21 9.60 -12.58 11.31
N THR A 22 9.61 -11.52 12.11
CA THR A 22 10.78 -10.64 12.32
C THR A 22 11.44 -10.83 13.69
N ASP A 23 11.22 -11.95 14.35
CA ASP A 23 11.77 -12.25 15.69
C ASP A 23 11.51 -11.15 16.72
N GLY A 24 10.34 -10.51 16.66
CA GLY A 24 9.91 -9.44 17.54
C GLY A 24 10.43 -8.06 17.18
N LEU A 25 11.29 -7.91 16.17
CA LEU A 25 11.90 -6.62 15.81
C LEU A 25 10.92 -5.67 15.11
N GLY A 26 10.04 -6.18 14.26
CA GLY A 26 9.20 -5.40 13.38
C GLY A 26 9.87 -5.09 12.03
N VAL A 27 9.15 -4.36 11.17
CA VAL A 27 9.63 -4.04 9.81
C VAL A 27 10.45 -2.76 9.76
N ASP A 28 11.44 -2.70 8.86
CA ASP A 28 12.26 -1.51 8.61
C ASP A 28 11.48 -0.37 7.99
N VAL A 29 10.57 -0.70 7.08
CA VAL A 29 9.82 0.27 6.28
C VAL A 29 8.36 -0.14 6.17
N VAL A 30 7.48 0.82 6.35
CA VAL A 30 6.05 0.71 6.07
C VAL A 30 5.70 1.60 4.88
N LEU A 31 5.07 1.03 3.86
CA LEU A 31 4.50 1.75 2.72
C LEU A 31 2.97 1.71 2.85
N GLU A 32 2.39 2.78 3.37
CA GLU A 32 0.94 2.87 3.54
C GLU A 32 0.31 3.48 2.28
N MET A 33 -0.43 2.67 1.55
CA MET A 33 -1.01 3.01 0.24
C MET A 33 -2.54 3.00 0.24
N SER A 34 -3.18 2.49 1.30
CA SER A 34 -4.61 2.24 1.32
C SER A 34 -5.44 3.42 1.85
N GLY A 35 -4.89 4.24 2.73
CA GLY A 35 -5.64 5.24 3.48
C GLY A 35 -6.58 4.65 4.54
N ASN A 36 -6.50 3.34 4.80
CA ASN A 36 -7.31 2.68 5.80
C ASN A 36 -6.78 2.97 7.21
N ALA A 37 -7.63 3.50 8.09
CA ALA A 37 -7.24 3.90 9.43
C ALA A 37 -6.68 2.75 10.28
N GLN A 38 -7.22 1.53 10.12
CA GLN A 38 -6.72 0.35 10.83
C GLN A 38 -5.37 -0.09 10.30
N ALA A 39 -5.20 -0.14 8.98
CA ALA A 39 -3.94 -0.51 8.34
C ALA A 39 -2.83 0.49 8.71
N MET A 40 -3.13 1.78 8.76
CA MET A 40 -2.18 2.79 9.24
C MET A 40 -1.72 2.51 10.68
N ARG A 41 -2.66 2.32 11.62
CA ARG A 41 -2.31 1.99 13.00
C ARG A 41 -1.49 0.70 13.12
N GLN A 42 -1.87 -0.33 12.38
CA GLN A 42 -1.14 -1.60 12.34
C GLN A 42 0.28 -1.41 11.79
N GLY A 43 0.44 -0.59 10.75
CA GLY A 43 1.75 -0.26 10.18
C GLY A 43 2.67 0.40 11.20
N PHE A 44 2.19 1.40 11.94
CA PHE A 44 2.97 2.03 13.00
C PHE A 44 3.33 1.05 14.13
N LYS A 45 2.40 0.18 14.55
CA LYS A 45 2.66 -0.83 15.58
C LYS A 45 3.69 -1.86 15.13
N ALA A 46 3.63 -2.29 13.88
CA ALA A 46 4.55 -3.28 13.32
C ALA A 46 5.93 -2.69 12.97
N LEU A 47 6.09 -1.36 12.95
CA LEU A 47 7.35 -0.68 12.65
C LEU A 47 8.35 -0.91 13.78
N ARG A 48 9.60 -1.26 13.43
CA ARG A 48 10.69 -1.33 14.41
C ARG A 48 11.17 0.05 14.88
N ASN A 49 11.96 0.06 15.93
CA ASN A 49 12.67 1.28 16.36
C ASN A 49 13.62 1.76 15.25
N GLY A 50 13.64 3.08 15.01
CA GLY A 50 14.39 3.72 13.92
C GLY A 50 13.83 3.43 12.52
N GLY A 51 12.66 2.83 12.42
CA GLY A 51 12.02 2.52 11.13
C GLY A 51 11.45 3.73 10.41
N ARG A 52 10.99 3.53 9.17
CA ARG A 52 10.48 4.59 8.30
C ARG A 52 9.07 4.26 7.80
N VAL A 53 8.22 5.28 7.73
CA VAL A 53 6.86 5.15 7.20
C VAL A 53 6.67 6.13 6.05
N SER A 54 6.19 5.64 4.91
CA SER A 54 5.73 6.49 3.81
C SER A 54 4.22 6.41 3.71
N LEU A 55 3.56 7.55 3.89
CA LEU A 55 2.10 7.68 3.86
C LEU A 55 1.70 8.28 2.51
N LEU A 56 1.07 7.49 1.65
CA LEU A 56 0.49 7.89 0.38
C LEU A 56 -1.03 7.82 0.41
N GLY A 57 -1.59 6.80 1.07
CA GLY A 57 -3.03 6.63 1.20
C GLY A 57 -3.67 7.81 1.94
N ILE A 58 -4.73 8.38 1.37
CA ILE A 58 -5.46 9.51 1.98
C ILE A 58 -6.61 8.95 2.81
N PRO A 59 -6.59 9.11 4.13
CA PRO A 59 -7.68 8.66 4.97
C PRO A 59 -8.94 9.51 4.76
N SER A 60 -10.10 8.88 4.78
CA SER A 60 -11.39 9.56 4.63
C SER A 60 -11.85 10.33 5.89
N ARG A 61 -11.16 10.15 7.02
CA ARG A 61 -11.44 10.80 8.30
C ARG A 61 -10.16 10.92 9.13
N VAL A 62 -10.24 11.72 10.20
CA VAL A 62 -9.15 11.86 11.18
C VAL A 62 -8.79 10.49 11.77
N ILE A 63 -7.50 10.22 11.90
CA ILE A 63 -6.95 9.02 12.50
C ILE A 63 -6.26 9.38 13.81
N GLU A 64 -6.61 8.69 14.86
CA GLU A 64 -5.91 8.78 16.14
C GLU A 64 -4.72 7.83 16.16
N LEU A 65 -3.56 8.34 16.57
CA LEU A 65 -2.31 7.60 16.76
C LEU A 65 -1.78 7.88 18.16
N ASP A 66 -1.18 6.88 18.78
CA ASP A 66 -0.38 7.07 19.99
C ASP A 66 1.00 7.62 19.59
N LEU A 67 1.09 8.97 19.56
CA LEU A 67 2.32 9.63 19.12
C LEU A 67 3.54 9.23 19.97
N ALA A 68 3.35 8.99 21.25
CA ALA A 68 4.45 8.61 22.14
C ALA A 68 5.01 7.23 21.77
N ASN A 69 4.16 6.20 21.75
CA ASN A 69 4.59 4.82 21.54
C ASN A 69 4.80 4.48 20.07
N ASP A 70 3.99 5.02 19.16
CA ASP A 70 4.03 4.67 17.75
C ASP A 70 5.11 5.45 16.97
N ILE A 71 5.50 6.64 17.46
CA ILE A 71 6.41 7.54 16.73
C ILE A 71 7.62 7.94 17.57
N ILE A 72 7.41 8.60 18.73
CA ILE A 72 8.51 9.24 19.47
C ILE A 72 9.47 8.22 20.05
N PHE A 73 8.97 7.27 20.83
CA PHE A 73 9.84 6.24 21.44
C PHE A 73 10.45 5.27 20.41
N LYS A 74 9.84 5.15 19.22
CA LYS A 74 10.44 4.41 18.12
C LYS A 74 11.50 5.20 17.36
N GLY A 75 11.60 6.51 17.52
CA GLY A 75 12.45 7.36 16.69
C GLY A 75 12.09 7.23 15.20
N ALA A 76 10.79 7.11 14.89
CA ALA A 76 10.32 6.85 13.54
C ALA A 76 10.52 8.05 12.62
N THR A 77 10.86 7.79 11.35
CA THR A 77 10.86 8.81 10.29
C THR A 77 9.62 8.65 9.44
N ILE A 78 8.85 9.74 9.27
CA ILE A 78 7.59 9.73 8.53
C ILE A 78 7.70 10.62 7.30
N PHE A 79 7.35 10.07 6.14
CA PHE A 79 7.26 10.77 4.87
C PHE A 79 5.80 10.88 4.44
N GLY A 80 5.29 12.11 4.30
CA GLY A 80 4.03 12.37 3.61
C GLY A 80 4.29 12.46 2.10
N ILE A 81 3.60 11.63 1.33
CA ILE A 81 3.72 11.61 -0.13
C ILE A 81 2.45 12.21 -0.72
N SER A 82 2.57 13.36 -1.39
CA SER A 82 1.45 14.01 -2.05
C SER A 82 1.70 14.13 -3.55
N GLY A 83 0.74 13.64 -4.34
CA GLY A 83 0.78 13.74 -5.79
C GLY A 83 1.97 13.03 -6.41
N ARG A 84 2.52 13.68 -7.42
CA ARG A 84 3.69 13.21 -8.17
C ARG A 84 4.53 14.39 -8.65
N LEU A 85 5.81 14.18 -8.86
CA LEU A 85 6.64 15.13 -9.60
C LEU A 85 6.30 14.95 -11.08
N ILE A 86 5.55 15.92 -11.64
CA ILE A 86 5.10 15.88 -13.05
C ILE A 86 6.33 15.74 -13.95
N PHE A 87 6.21 14.82 -14.90
CA PHE A 87 7.22 14.31 -15.82
C PHE A 87 8.29 13.42 -15.17
N ASP A 88 8.93 13.77 -14.06
CA ASP A 88 10.03 13.01 -13.48
C ASP A 88 9.57 11.59 -13.03
N THR A 89 8.50 11.50 -12.24
CA THR A 89 7.98 10.17 -11.82
C THR A 89 7.45 9.34 -12.98
N TRP A 90 6.94 9.98 -14.04
CA TRP A 90 6.50 9.28 -15.24
C TRP A 90 7.67 8.69 -16.01
N TYR A 91 8.74 9.45 -16.20
CA TYR A 91 9.95 8.94 -16.85
C TYR A 91 10.63 7.83 -16.04
N ARG A 92 10.67 7.95 -14.71
CA ARG A 92 11.20 6.90 -13.84
C ARG A 92 10.37 5.62 -13.93
N THR A 93 9.04 5.73 -13.85
CA THR A 93 8.13 4.59 -13.98
C THR A 93 8.31 3.91 -15.34
N ARG A 94 8.34 4.69 -16.42
CA ARG A 94 8.57 4.19 -17.78
C ARG A 94 9.89 3.39 -17.86
N ARG A 95 10.99 3.92 -17.34
CA ARG A 95 12.29 3.23 -17.33
C ARG A 95 12.24 1.90 -16.60
N ILE A 96 11.56 1.82 -15.46
CA ILE A 96 11.39 0.58 -14.69
C ILE A 96 10.61 -0.45 -15.50
N LEU A 97 9.57 -0.03 -16.22
CA LEU A 97 8.77 -0.91 -17.08
C LEU A 97 9.57 -1.38 -18.31
N GLU A 98 10.26 -0.48 -18.99
CA GLU A 98 11.10 -0.78 -20.15
C GLU A 98 12.27 -1.71 -19.78
N ALA A 99 12.80 -1.60 -18.56
CA ALA A 99 13.81 -2.50 -18.02
C ALA A 99 13.28 -3.89 -17.64
N GLY A 100 11.97 -4.14 -17.75
CA GLY A 100 11.36 -5.43 -17.42
C GLY A 100 11.37 -5.77 -15.92
N GLN A 101 11.61 -4.79 -15.06
CA GLN A 101 11.69 -5.01 -13.60
C GLN A 101 10.31 -5.20 -12.95
N LEU A 102 9.24 -4.82 -13.63
CA LEU A 102 7.86 -4.98 -13.17
C LEU A 102 7.01 -5.59 -14.28
N ASP A 103 6.33 -6.68 -13.96
CA ASP A 103 5.27 -7.24 -14.80
C ASP A 103 3.91 -6.69 -14.36
N LEU A 104 3.48 -5.61 -15.00
CA LEU A 104 2.18 -5.00 -14.72
C LEU A 104 0.98 -5.83 -15.20
N LYS A 105 1.19 -6.85 -16.05
CA LYS A 105 0.09 -7.70 -16.50
C LYS A 105 -0.57 -8.43 -15.34
N GLN A 106 0.20 -8.74 -14.30
CA GLN A 106 -0.31 -9.42 -13.09
C GLN A 106 -1.32 -8.58 -12.28
N VAL A 107 -1.33 -7.25 -12.42
CA VAL A 107 -2.30 -6.39 -11.72
C VAL A 107 -3.54 -6.10 -12.55
N ILE A 108 -3.54 -6.42 -13.85
CA ILE A 108 -4.71 -6.29 -14.72
C ILE A 108 -5.59 -7.51 -14.52
N THR A 109 -6.72 -7.32 -13.86
CA THR A 109 -7.66 -8.41 -13.56
C THR A 109 -8.82 -8.47 -14.55
N HIS A 110 -9.16 -7.35 -15.16
CA HIS A 110 -10.27 -7.25 -16.11
C HIS A 110 -9.89 -6.38 -17.30
N THR A 111 -10.39 -6.77 -18.46
CA THR A 111 -10.34 -5.95 -19.69
C THR A 111 -11.75 -5.91 -20.26
N LEU A 112 -12.33 -4.72 -20.34
CA LEU A 112 -13.69 -4.50 -20.77
C LEU A 112 -13.74 -3.46 -21.90
N PRO A 113 -14.66 -3.56 -22.85
CA PRO A 113 -14.86 -2.52 -23.83
C PRO A 113 -15.45 -1.26 -23.18
N PHE A 114 -15.21 -0.10 -23.78
CA PHE A 114 -15.57 1.20 -23.17
C PHE A 114 -17.07 1.39 -22.91
N ASP A 115 -17.90 0.78 -23.71
CA ASP A 115 -19.36 0.79 -23.54
C ASP A 115 -19.83 0.04 -22.26
N GLN A 116 -18.97 -0.81 -21.67
CA GLN A 116 -19.21 -1.47 -20.40
C GLN A 116 -18.63 -0.70 -19.19
N LEU A 117 -18.42 0.60 -19.29
CA LEU A 117 -17.88 1.41 -18.19
C LEU A 117 -18.70 1.26 -16.90
N HIS A 118 -20.03 1.17 -17.01
CA HIS A 118 -20.89 0.99 -15.83
C HIS A 118 -20.59 -0.33 -15.10
N GLU A 119 -20.44 -1.42 -15.84
CA GLU A 119 -20.07 -2.72 -15.29
C GLU A 119 -18.69 -2.66 -14.60
N ALA A 120 -17.70 -2.01 -15.22
CA ALA A 120 -16.39 -1.80 -14.62
C ALA A 120 -16.48 -1.09 -13.27
N MET A 121 -17.35 -0.07 -13.15
CA MET A 121 -17.57 0.65 -11.90
C MET A 121 -18.23 -0.22 -10.82
N GLU A 122 -19.16 -1.10 -11.20
CA GLU A 122 -19.76 -2.04 -10.24
C GLU A 122 -18.74 -3.06 -9.76
N ILE A 123 -17.91 -3.61 -10.63
CA ILE A 123 -16.79 -4.51 -10.24
C ILE A 123 -15.86 -3.80 -9.25
N MET A 124 -15.49 -2.53 -9.49
CA MET A 124 -14.64 -1.77 -8.58
C MET A 124 -15.25 -1.62 -7.18
N LYS A 125 -16.56 -1.49 -7.07
CA LYS A 125 -17.27 -1.38 -5.78
C LYS A 125 -17.18 -2.65 -4.93
N THR A 126 -17.05 -3.81 -5.55
CA THR A 126 -16.89 -5.07 -4.81
C THR A 126 -15.56 -5.16 -4.09
N GLY A 127 -14.53 -4.42 -4.56
CA GLY A 127 -13.16 -4.53 -4.09
C GLY A 127 -12.43 -5.79 -4.54
N ASP A 128 -13.06 -6.62 -5.37
CA ASP A 128 -12.50 -7.89 -5.86
C ASP A 128 -11.88 -7.72 -7.26
N CYS A 129 -11.17 -6.64 -7.43
CA CYS A 129 -10.42 -6.36 -8.66
C CYS A 129 -9.10 -5.64 -8.37
N GLY A 130 -8.13 -5.85 -9.25
CA GLY A 130 -6.93 -5.05 -9.35
C GLY A 130 -7.14 -3.87 -10.32
N LYS A 131 -6.43 -3.86 -11.42
CA LYS A 131 -6.60 -2.85 -12.47
C LYS A 131 -7.60 -3.33 -13.53
N ILE A 132 -8.61 -2.52 -13.80
CA ILE A 132 -9.54 -2.70 -14.93
C ILE A 132 -9.03 -1.84 -16.09
N VAL A 133 -8.82 -2.44 -17.24
CA VAL A 133 -8.41 -1.76 -18.49
C VAL A 133 -9.65 -1.66 -19.39
N MET A 134 -9.91 -0.45 -19.87
CA MET A 134 -10.97 -0.21 -20.84
C MET A 134 -10.36 -0.15 -22.25
N THR A 135 -10.97 -0.87 -23.19
CA THR A 135 -10.53 -0.87 -24.61
C THR A 135 -11.55 -0.10 -25.45
N MET A 136 -11.05 0.60 -26.45
CA MET A 136 -11.86 1.29 -27.46
C MET A 136 -12.00 0.43 -28.70
#